data_5698d690859c4841c690e589238f6c5b
#
_entry.id   5698d690859c4841c690e589238f6c5b
#
_cell.length_a   1.000
_cell.length_b   1.000
_cell.length_c   1.000
_cell.angle_alpha   90.00
_cell.angle_beta   90.00
_cell.angle_gamma   90.00
#
_symmetry.space_group_name_H-M   'P 1'
#
loop_
_entity.id
_entity.type
_entity.pdbx_description
1 polymer ?
#
loop_
_entity_poly.entity_id
_entity_poly.type
_entity_poly.pdbx_seq_one_letter_code
_entity_poly.pdbx_strand_id
1 'polypeptide(L)'
;LSGIGLPVLHAAVAHVLGSPEALSESLGGSFGASLSAPDIVQAAQAGDPVSERTVQTFCALLGNFAGNVALTLGARQGVYIGGGIVPRLGLLFARSNFREKLEAKGRFRAYLEQVPTVLITDTLAALTGSAFALEQSSTAQRR
;
A
#
# COMPACT_ATOMS: atom_id res chain seq x y z
N LEU A 1 4.26 -0.06 -5.64
CA LEU A 1 3.40 -0.72 -4.66
C LEU A 1 2.01 -0.89 -5.26
N SER A 2 1.66 -2.08 -5.68
CA SER A 2 0.41 -2.38 -6.38
C SER A 2 -0.07 -3.80 -6.07
N GLY A 3 -1.32 -4.12 -6.43
CA GLY A 3 -1.86 -5.47 -6.30
C GLY A 3 -1.07 -6.52 -7.11
N ILE A 4 -0.52 -6.12 -8.25
CA ILE A 4 0.34 -6.98 -9.09
C ILE A 4 1.69 -7.22 -8.40
N GLY A 5 2.22 -6.25 -7.66
CA GLY A 5 3.50 -6.36 -6.96
C GLY A 5 3.45 -7.15 -5.65
N LEU A 6 2.27 -7.35 -5.05
CA LEU A 6 2.15 -8.05 -3.78
C LEU A 6 2.52 -9.53 -3.88
N PRO A 7 2.09 -10.31 -4.90
CA PRO A 7 2.57 -11.67 -5.13
C PRO A 7 4.08 -11.79 -5.30
N VAL A 8 4.69 -10.85 -6.04
CA VAL A 8 6.15 -10.82 -6.23
C VAL A 8 6.87 -10.58 -4.90
N LEU A 9 6.34 -9.65 -4.08
CA LEU A 9 6.88 -9.40 -2.75
C LEU A 9 6.74 -10.62 -1.84
N HIS A 10 5.60 -11.34 -1.93
CA HIS A 10 5.36 -12.56 -1.17
C HIS A 10 6.38 -13.64 -1.50
N ALA A 11 6.64 -13.89 -2.78
CA ALA A 11 7.65 -14.84 -3.23
C ALA A 11 9.06 -14.47 -2.71
N ALA A 12 9.41 -13.18 -2.76
CA ALA A 12 10.69 -12.70 -2.24
C ALA A 12 10.80 -12.88 -0.71
N VAL A 13 9.74 -12.62 0.03
CA VAL A 13 9.70 -12.81 1.49
C VAL A 13 9.80 -14.30 1.84
N ALA A 14 9.08 -15.17 1.14
CA ALA A 14 9.14 -16.61 1.33
C ALA A 14 10.56 -17.15 1.09
N HIS A 15 11.22 -16.66 0.05
CA HIS A 15 12.62 -16.99 -0.24
C HIS A 15 13.55 -16.60 0.91
N VAL A 16 13.45 -15.38 1.41
CA VAL A 16 14.28 -14.87 2.50
C VAL A 16 14.03 -15.65 3.82
N LEU A 17 12.80 -16.07 4.06
CA LEU A 17 12.44 -16.84 5.25
C LEU A 17 12.80 -18.34 5.14
N GLY A 18 13.32 -18.77 3.98
CA GLY A 18 13.75 -20.16 3.78
C GLY A 18 12.61 -21.16 3.62
N SER A 19 11.44 -20.71 3.14
CA SER A 19 10.30 -21.56 2.83
C SER A 19 10.49 -22.19 1.44
N PRO A 20 10.89 -23.49 1.32
CA PRO A 20 11.29 -24.08 0.05
C PRO A 20 10.13 -24.21 -0.96
N GLU A 21 8.90 -24.31 -0.46
CA GLU A 21 7.72 -24.53 -1.28
C GLU A 21 7.38 -23.34 -2.18
N ALA A 22 7.62 -22.10 -1.71
CA ALA A 22 7.39 -20.90 -2.51
C ALA A 22 8.45 -20.67 -3.59
N LEU A 23 9.62 -21.31 -3.48
CA LEU A 23 10.74 -21.19 -4.44
C LEU A 23 10.55 -22.07 -5.68
N SER A 24 10.01 -23.28 -5.52
CA SER A 24 9.83 -24.21 -6.64
C SER A 24 8.79 -23.72 -7.65
N GLU A 25 7.83 -22.93 -7.21
CA GLU A 25 6.78 -22.32 -8.05
C GLU A 25 7.24 -21.01 -8.73
N SER A 26 8.19 -20.30 -8.12
CA SER A 26 8.61 -18.96 -8.58
C SER A 26 9.75 -18.96 -9.61
N LEU A 27 10.62 -19.99 -9.63
CA LEU A 27 11.84 -20.03 -10.46
C LEU A 27 11.81 -21.08 -11.59
N GLY A 28 10.86 -21.98 -11.60
CA GLY A 28 10.72 -23.05 -12.59
C GLY A 28 9.56 -22.83 -13.55
N GLY A 29 9.74 -22.02 -14.57
CA GLY A 29 9.01 -21.97 -15.84
C GLY A 29 7.52 -22.35 -15.81
N SER A 30 6.72 -21.42 -15.79
CA SER A 30 5.27 -21.27 -15.80
C SER A 30 4.85 -20.54 -14.54
N PHE A 31 4.15 -19.42 -14.70
CA PHE A 31 3.45 -18.73 -13.60
C PHE A 31 2.34 -19.65 -13.04
N GLY A 32 2.75 -20.78 -12.46
CA GLY A 32 1.88 -21.69 -11.73
C GLY A 32 1.55 -21.09 -10.40
N ALA A 33 0.28 -20.75 -10.21
CA ALA A 33 -0.43 -20.51 -8.95
C ALA A 33 0.30 -19.66 -7.89
N SER A 34 0.92 -18.54 -8.26
CA SER A 34 1.30 -17.56 -7.25
C SER A 34 0.02 -17.07 -6.57
N LEU A 35 0.00 -17.06 -5.23
CA LEU A 35 -1.13 -16.54 -4.45
C LEU A 35 -1.51 -15.16 -5.00
N SER A 36 -2.79 -14.94 -5.25
CA SER A 36 -3.26 -13.62 -5.64
C SER A 36 -3.15 -12.64 -4.47
N ALA A 37 -3.16 -11.34 -4.76
CA ALA A 37 -3.10 -10.34 -3.69
C ALA A 37 -4.24 -10.49 -2.64
N PRO A 38 -5.50 -10.81 -3.01
CA PRO A 38 -6.54 -11.14 -2.05
C PRO A 38 -6.21 -12.37 -1.19
N ASP A 39 -5.66 -13.43 -1.79
CA ASP A 39 -5.33 -14.67 -1.05
C ASP A 39 -4.22 -14.43 -0.02
N ILE A 40 -3.20 -13.64 -0.37
CA ILE A 40 -2.13 -13.24 0.55
C ILE A 40 -2.71 -12.45 1.74
N VAL A 41 -3.63 -11.52 1.47
CA VAL A 41 -4.28 -10.75 2.54
C VAL A 41 -5.11 -11.65 3.44
N GLN A 42 -5.86 -12.59 2.87
CA GLN A 42 -6.66 -13.55 3.63
C GLN A 42 -5.77 -14.49 4.46
N ALA A 43 -4.70 -15.03 3.90
CA ALA A 43 -3.74 -15.86 4.61
C ALA A 43 -3.07 -15.10 5.77
N ALA A 44 -2.70 -13.84 5.56
CA ALA A 44 -2.16 -12.99 6.62
C ALA A 44 -3.18 -12.75 7.75
N GLN A 45 -4.46 -12.59 7.42
CA GLN A 45 -5.54 -12.47 8.42
C GLN A 45 -5.76 -13.77 9.18
N ALA A 46 -5.48 -14.91 8.56
CA ALA A 46 -5.53 -16.24 9.18
C ALA A 46 -4.27 -16.57 10.02
N GLY A 47 -3.25 -15.71 10.02
CA GLY A 47 -2.03 -15.90 10.81
C GLY A 47 -0.91 -16.63 10.09
N ASP A 48 -0.94 -16.74 8.75
CA ASP A 48 0.18 -17.28 8.00
C ASP A 48 1.42 -16.37 8.11
N PRO A 49 2.56 -16.87 8.63
CA PRO A 49 3.69 -16.02 8.97
C PRO A 49 4.37 -15.39 7.75
N VAL A 50 4.36 -16.05 6.59
CA VAL A 50 4.96 -15.52 5.36
C VAL A 50 4.10 -14.39 4.82
N SER A 51 2.78 -14.59 4.79
CA SER A 51 1.81 -13.59 4.33
C SER A 51 1.74 -12.39 5.28
N GLU A 52 1.78 -12.61 6.60
CA GLU A 52 1.88 -11.51 7.58
C GLU A 52 3.15 -10.69 7.37
N ARG A 53 4.29 -11.34 7.21
CA ARG A 53 5.56 -10.65 6.94
C ARG A 53 5.52 -9.88 5.63
N THR A 54 4.87 -10.44 4.61
CA THR A 54 4.66 -9.77 3.32
C THR A 54 3.84 -8.49 3.48
N VAL A 55 2.72 -8.56 4.18
CA VAL A 55 1.85 -7.40 4.45
C VAL A 55 2.60 -6.34 5.27
N GLN A 56 3.34 -6.74 6.29
CA GLN A 56 4.15 -5.81 7.10
C GLN A 56 5.23 -5.12 6.25
N THR A 57 5.90 -5.86 5.38
CA THR A 57 6.91 -5.30 4.46
C THR A 57 6.28 -4.34 3.46
N PHE A 58 5.12 -4.70 2.90
CA PHE A 58 4.36 -3.82 2.02
C PHE A 58 3.99 -2.50 2.71
N CYS A 59 3.46 -2.57 3.94
CA CYS A 59 3.10 -1.39 4.71
C CYS A 59 4.31 -0.53 5.07
N ALA A 60 5.46 -1.15 5.39
CA ALA A 60 6.72 -0.46 5.64
C ALA A 60 7.20 0.33 4.41
N LEU A 61 7.18 -0.31 3.24
CA LEU A 61 7.56 0.33 1.98
C LEU A 61 6.61 1.47 1.62
N LEU A 62 5.30 1.26 1.81
CA LEU A 62 4.29 2.28 1.57
C LEU A 62 4.50 3.49 2.49
N GLY A 63 4.74 3.26 3.78
CA GLY A 63 5.02 4.33 4.74
C GLY A 63 6.29 5.10 4.39
N ASN A 64 7.37 4.39 4.08
CA ASN A 64 8.62 5.02 3.66
C ASN A 64 8.44 5.89 2.41
N PHE A 65 7.73 5.38 1.40
CA PHE A 65 7.42 6.13 0.16
C PHE A 65 6.56 7.35 0.46
N ALA A 66 5.47 7.19 1.22
CA ALA A 66 4.56 8.28 1.58
C ALA A 66 5.29 9.41 2.33
N GLY A 67 6.18 9.08 3.27
CA GLY A 67 6.99 10.06 3.98
C GLY A 67 7.94 10.82 3.06
N ASN A 68 8.57 10.14 2.08
CA ASN A 68 9.42 10.79 1.08
C ASN A 68 8.62 11.76 0.21
N VAL A 69 7.46 11.35 -0.29
CA VAL A 69 6.58 12.20 -1.10
C VAL A 69 6.09 13.41 -0.30
N ALA A 70 5.66 13.21 0.95
CA ALA A 70 5.22 14.30 1.82
C ALA A 70 6.31 15.36 2.02
N LEU A 71 7.56 14.94 2.21
CA LEU A 71 8.70 15.86 2.34
C LEU A 71 9.01 16.55 1.01
N THR A 72 9.03 15.82 -0.09
CA THR A 72 9.34 16.38 -1.43
C THR A 72 8.33 17.45 -1.83
N LEU A 73 7.06 17.26 -1.52
CA LEU A 73 5.98 18.20 -1.85
C LEU A 73 5.73 19.24 -0.76
N GLY A 74 6.36 19.15 0.40
CA GLY A 74 6.08 20.01 1.54
C GLY A 74 4.64 19.85 2.06
N ALA A 75 4.05 18.65 1.91
CA ALA A 75 2.67 18.38 2.27
C ALA A 75 2.46 18.48 3.79
N ARG A 76 1.56 19.36 4.23
CA ARG A 76 1.22 19.54 5.65
C ARG A 76 -0.21 19.13 5.98
N GLN A 77 -1.10 19.17 5.00
CA GLN A 77 -2.53 18.94 5.22
C GLN A 77 -2.92 17.46 5.18
N GLY A 78 -2.02 16.58 4.75
CA GLY A 78 -2.25 15.15 4.85
C GLY A 78 -1.71 14.34 3.68
N VAL A 79 -1.62 13.03 3.91
CA VAL A 79 -1.39 12.00 2.91
C VAL A 79 -2.66 11.18 2.79
N TYR A 80 -3.25 11.18 1.60
CA TYR A 80 -4.46 10.45 1.30
C TYR A 80 -4.10 9.14 0.60
N ILE A 81 -4.49 8.02 1.21
CA ILE A 81 -4.21 6.67 0.70
C ILE A 81 -5.46 6.16 0.01
N GLY A 82 -5.40 6.06 -1.32
CA GLY A 82 -6.46 5.48 -2.15
C GLY A 82 -6.08 4.12 -2.71
N GLY A 83 -7.08 3.40 -3.23
CA GLY A 83 -6.91 2.10 -3.87
C GLY A 83 -7.46 0.93 -3.07
N GLY A 84 -7.50 -0.25 -3.69
CA GLY A 84 -8.23 -1.41 -3.15
C GLY A 84 -7.47 -2.28 -2.15
N ILE A 85 -6.15 -2.12 -1.97
CA ILE A 85 -5.36 -3.00 -1.11
C ILE A 85 -5.53 -2.61 0.36
N VAL A 86 -5.18 -1.36 0.70
CA VAL A 86 -5.12 -0.91 2.10
C VAL A 86 -6.46 -1.03 2.83
N PRO A 87 -7.63 -0.69 2.23
CA PRO A 87 -8.91 -0.93 2.88
C PRO A 87 -9.17 -2.40 3.24
N ARG A 88 -8.69 -3.34 2.42
CA ARG A 88 -8.85 -4.78 2.66
C ARG A 88 -7.95 -5.32 3.77
N LEU A 89 -6.85 -4.64 4.07
CA LEU A 89 -5.95 -5.01 5.17
C LEU A 89 -6.61 -4.81 6.55
N GLY A 90 -7.53 -3.85 6.68
CA GLY A 90 -8.24 -3.58 7.93
C GLY A 90 -7.30 -3.40 9.12
N LEU A 91 -7.45 -4.25 10.15
CA LEU A 91 -6.64 -4.20 11.36
C LEU A 91 -5.15 -4.50 11.11
N LEU A 92 -4.79 -5.26 10.08
CA LEU A 92 -3.39 -5.50 9.74
C LEU A 92 -2.69 -4.19 9.37
N PHE A 93 -3.37 -3.29 8.65
CA PHE A 93 -2.82 -1.97 8.34
C PHE A 93 -2.69 -1.10 9.59
N ALA A 94 -3.71 -1.06 10.44
CA ALA A 94 -3.72 -0.26 11.66
C ALA A 94 -2.59 -0.66 12.64
N ARG A 95 -2.23 -1.96 12.66
CA ARG A 95 -1.15 -2.51 13.51
C ARG A 95 0.21 -2.57 12.80
N SER A 96 0.27 -2.15 11.55
CA SER A 96 1.50 -2.19 10.76
C SER A 96 2.47 -1.08 11.17
N ASN A 97 3.71 -1.23 10.72
CA ASN A 97 4.74 -0.22 10.88
C ASN A 97 4.68 0.91 9.82
N PHE A 98 3.55 1.06 9.10
CA PHE A 98 3.35 2.11 8.10
C PHE A 98 3.68 3.49 8.66
N ARG A 99 3.07 3.86 9.79
CA ARG A 99 3.23 5.18 10.40
C ARG A 99 4.65 5.40 10.89
N GLU A 100 5.24 4.42 11.54
CA GLU A 100 6.64 4.45 11.96
C GLU A 100 7.58 4.76 10.78
N LYS A 101 7.40 4.05 9.65
CA LYS A 101 8.25 4.22 8.46
C LYS A 101 7.99 5.52 7.71
N LEU A 102 6.77 6.06 7.76
CA LEU A 102 6.45 7.38 7.25
C LEU A 102 7.25 8.44 8.00
N GLU A 103 7.30 8.35 9.34
CA GLU A 103 7.94 9.32 10.22
C GLU A 103 9.46 9.14 10.34
N ALA A 104 10.00 7.96 10.04
CA ALA A 104 11.42 7.63 10.18
C ALA A 104 12.30 8.37 9.15
N LYS A 105 12.34 9.72 9.23
CA LYS A 105 13.07 10.62 8.33
C LYS A 105 14.06 11.52 9.08
N GLY A 106 14.69 10.98 10.11
CA GLY A 106 15.72 11.70 10.88
C GLY A 106 15.21 13.04 11.42
N ARG A 107 15.88 14.12 11.10
CA ARG A 107 15.54 15.49 11.56
C ARG A 107 14.14 15.97 11.14
N PHE A 108 13.53 15.35 10.14
CA PHE A 108 12.19 15.72 9.67
C PHE A 108 11.06 14.94 10.34
N ARG A 109 11.38 14.10 11.34
CA ARG A 109 10.39 13.30 12.05
C ARG A 109 9.28 14.17 12.65
N ALA A 110 9.63 15.22 13.39
CA ALA A 110 8.66 16.11 14.02
C ALA A 110 7.72 16.83 13.01
N TYR A 111 8.19 17.06 11.79
CA TYR A 111 7.36 17.56 10.71
C TYR A 111 6.33 16.51 10.27
N LEU A 112 6.77 15.26 10.05
CA LEU A 112 5.91 14.20 9.53
C LEU A 112 4.91 13.67 10.58
N GLU A 113 5.24 13.75 11.86
CA GLU A 113 4.33 13.44 12.96
C GLU A 113 3.05 14.31 12.93
N GLN A 114 3.15 15.54 12.42
CA GLN A 114 2.03 16.46 12.26
C GLN A 114 1.22 16.24 10.97
N VAL A 115 1.73 15.46 10.03
CA VAL A 115 1.04 15.19 8.76
C VAL A 115 0.04 14.05 8.96
N PRO A 116 -1.28 14.32 8.89
CA PRO A 116 -2.28 13.27 9.03
C PRO A 116 -2.24 12.30 7.85
N THR A 117 -2.60 11.05 8.11
CA THR A 117 -2.80 10.04 7.07
C THR A 117 -4.27 9.64 7.05
N VAL A 118 -4.88 9.71 5.87
CA VAL A 118 -6.31 9.47 5.66
C VAL A 118 -6.48 8.33 4.66
N LEU A 119 -7.26 7.32 5.03
CA LEU A 119 -7.62 6.23 4.13
C LEU A 119 -8.91 6.58 3.40
N ILE A 120 -8.85 6.58 2.07
CA ILE A 120 -10.04 6.73 1.21
C ILE A 120 -10.71 5.35 1.13
N THR A 121 -11.90 5.24 1.71
CA THR A 121 -12.68 3.98 1.72
C THR A 121 -13.66 3.89 0.55
N ASP A 122 -13.98 5.01 -0.09
CA ASP A 122 -14.81 5.02 -1.30
C ASP A 122 -14.01 4.53 -2.51
N THR A 123 -14.41 3.39 -3.06
CA THR A 123 -13.78 2.78 -4.23
C THR A 123 -14.04 3.55 -5.54
N LEU A 124 -15.05 4.43 -5.56
CA LEU A 124 -15.43 5.25 -6.70
C LEU A 124 -14.98 6.71 -6.59
N ALA A 125 -14.22 7.06 -5.55
CA ALA A 125 -13.78 8.43 -5.30
C ALA A 125 -13.07 9.07 -6.51
N ALA A 126 -12.25 8.30 -7.25
CA ALA A 126 -11.57 8.78 -8.44
C ALA A 126 -12.56 9.09 -9.59
N LEU A 127 -13.57 8.25 -9.77
CA LEU A 127 -14.60 8.45 -10.80
C LEU A 127 -15.47 9.67 -10.47
N THR A 128 -15.90 9.80 -9.23
CA THR A 128 -16.67 10.95 -8.73
C THR A 128 -15.87 12.26 -8.88
N GLY A 129 -14.60 12.23 -8.52
CA GLY A 129 -13.69 13.39 -8.69
C GLY A 129 -13.50 13.77 -10.15
N SER A 130 -13.39 12.80 -11.06
CA SER A 130 -13.25 13.03 -12.50
C SER A 130 -14.53 13.65 -13.09
N ALA A 131 -15.70 13.17 -12.69
CA ALA A 131 -16.98 13.75 -13.11
C ALA A 131 -17.11 15.21 -12.66
N PHE A 132 -16.79 15.50 -11.41
CA PHE A 132 -16.78 16.86 -10.87
C PHE A 132 -15.81 17.80 -11.60
N ALA A 133 -14.61 17.33 -11.93
CA ALA A 133 -13.63 18.12 -12.69
C ALA A 133 -14.13 18.44 -14.10
N LEU A 134 -14.82 17.51 -14.77
CA LEU A 134 -15.43 17.74 -16.08
C LEU A 134 -16.56 18.78 -16.03
N GLU A 135 -17.42 18.74 -15.01
CA GLU A 135 -18.46 19.75 -14.81
C GLU A 135 -17.89 21.15 -14.61
N GLN A 136 -16.85 21.29 -13.80
CA GLN A 136 -16.17 22.57 -13.59
C GLN A 136 -15.55 23.13 -14.88
N SER A 137 -14.87 22.27 -15.66
CA SER A 137 -14.24 22.69 -16.92
C SER A 137 -15.27 23.14 -17.95
N SER A 138 -16.40 22.45 -18.06
CA SER A 138 -17.49 22.80 -18.98
C SER A 138 -18.17 24.13 -18.60
N THR A 139 -18.27 24.44 -17.32
CA THR A 139 -18.84 25.69 -16.82
C THR A 139 -17.89 26.87 -17.05
N ALA A 140 -16.60 26.65 -16.94
CA ALA A 140 -15.58 27.69 -17.19
C ALA A 140 -15.50 28.09 -18.67
N GLN A 141 -15.74 27.16 -19.62
CA GLN A 141 -15.74 27.44 -21.07
C GLN A 141 -17.00 28.17 -21.57
N ARG A 142 -18.04 28.26 -20.75
CA ARG A 142 -19.29 28.97 -21.11
C ARG A 142 -19.32 30.45 -20.63
N ARG A 143 -18.27 30.91 -20.02
CA ARG A 143 -18.09 32.31 -19.60
C ARG A 143 -17.07 33.02 -20.48
#